data_aecf796ec39b1f838f389b7e19f9e96d
#
_entry.id   aecf796ec39b1f838f389b7e19f9e96d
#
_cell.length_a   1.000
_cell.length_b   1.000
_cell.length_c   1.000
_cell.angle_alpha   90.00
_cell.angle_beta   90.00
_cell.angle_gamma   90.00
#
_symmetry.space_group_name_H-M   'P 1'
#
loop_
_entity.id
_entity.type
_entity.pdbx_description
1 polymer ?
#
loop_
_entity_poly.entity_id
_entity_poly.type
_entity_poly.pdbx_seq_one_letter_code
_entity_poly.pdbx_strand_id
1 'polypeptide(L)'
;MTGRIAQLQTLVRASDNLHINTEWLDYAGVVEYYPEELVITVKAGTSIKEIKKTLAKNSQSLTFFVSDDKSSIGAGYANGGQDLSDAILGVQIIDGRAELLNFGGQVMKNVAGYDVARLLVGSKGQLALITQISFKVLPSSYVDELTAPTKLATSSKLTQQIEQRLKQVFDPKGVFQ
;
A
#
# COMPACT_ATOMS: atom_id res chain seq x y z
N MET A 1 11.21 14.01 -10.66
CA MET A 1 10.52 13.04 -9.79
C MET A 1 10.90 13.17 -8.31
N THR A 2 12.11 13.59 -8.00
CA THR A 2 12.61 13.85 -6.64
C THR A 2 11.83 14.93 -5.90
N GLY A 3 11.22 15.89 -6.60
CA GLY A 3 10.52 17.02 -5.99
C GLY A 3 9.27 16.64 -5.16
N ARG A 4 8.45 15.65 -5.62
CA ARG A 4 7.18 15.35 -4.92
C ARG A 4 7.41 14.59 -3.61
N ILE A 5 8.31 13.62 -3.58
CA ILE A 5 8.68 12.93 -2.34
C ILE A 5 9.24 13.93 -1.31
N ALA A 6 10.13 14.83 -1.73
CA ALA A 6 10.66 15.86 -0.83
C ALA A 6 9.57 16.81 -0.30
N GLN A 7 8.58 17.16 -1.13
CA GLN A 7 7.41 17.94 -0.69
C GLN A 7 6.59 17.18 0.37
N LEU A 8 6.33 15.89 0.14
CA LEU A 8 5.60 15.04 1.09
C LEU A 8 6.38 14.89 2.41
N GLN A 9 7.70 14.72 2.36
CA GLN A 9 8.54 14.70 3.56
C GLN A 9 8.48 16.04 4.31
N THR A 10 8.48 17.16 3.59
CA THR A 10 8.34 18.50 4.20
C THR A 10 6.98 18.66 4.84
N LEU A 11 5.92 18.19 4.19
CA LEU A 11 4.57 18.20 4.72
C LEU A 11 4.48 17.42 6.04
N VAL A 12 5.01 16.19 6.08
CA VAL A 12 5.04 15.36 7.29
C VAL A 12 5.82 16.04 8.42
N ARG A 13 6.96 16.69 8.12
CA ARG A 13 7.76 17.41 9.13
C ARG A 13 7.01 18.58 9.74
N ALA A 14 6.21 19.28 8.94
CA ALA A 14 5.51 20.49 9.30
C ALA A 14 4.13 20.25 9.94
N SER A 15 3.62 19.02 9.88
CA SER A 15 2.27 18.68 10.33
C SER A 15 2.28 18.07 11.72
N ASP A 16 1.38 18.53 12.58
CA ASP A 16 1.07 17.89 13.86
C ASP A 16 -0.12 16.93 13.74
N ASN A 17 -0.88 17.04 12.63
CA ASN A 17 -2.05 16.22 12.34
C ASN A 17 -2.28 16.18 10.84
N LEU A 18 -1.95 15.05 10.21
CA LEU A 18 -2.05 14.86 8.77
C LEU A 18 -3.12 13.83 8.42
N HIS A 19 -4.17 14.30 7.76
CA HIS A 19 -5.18 13.44 7.14
C HIS A 19 -4.74 13.09 5.72
N ILE A 20 -4.40 11.83 5.48
CA ILE A 20 -3.76 11.35 4.25
C ILE A 20 -4.65 11.43 3.00
N ASN A 21 -5.96 11.67 3.14
CA ASN A 21 -6.94 11.41 2.08
C ASN A 21 -6.94 12.43 0.91
N THR A 22 -6.23 13.55 1.00
CA THR A 22 -6.33 14.64 0.00
C THR A 22 -5.05 14.88 -0.79
N GLU A 23 -3.92 14.33 -0.37
CA GLU A 23 -2.60 14.71 -0.90
C GLU A 23 -2.10 13.85 -2.08
N TRP A 24 -2.89 12.86 -2.51
CA TRP A 24 -2.45 11.85 -3.47
C TRP A 24 -2.79 12.12 -4.94
N LEU A 25 -3.65 13.10 -5.24
CA LEU A 25 -4.28 13.25 -6.55
C LEU A 25 -3.31 13.44 -7.71
N ASP A 26 -2.10 13.91 -7.45
CA ASP A 26 -1.06 14.17 -8.44
C ASP A 26 0.17 13.25 -8.33
N TYR A 27 0.12 12.24 -7.44
CA TYR A 27 1.18 11.25 -7.28
C TYR A 27 0.71 9.87 -7.75
N ALA A 28 0.42 9.75 -9.05
CA ALA A 28 -0.10 8.55 -9.69
C ALA A 28 0.80 8.07 -10.84
N GLY A 29 0.56 6.87 -11.29
CA GLY A 29 1.21 6.23 -12.44
C GLY A 29 1.98 4.98 -12.08
N VAL A 30 2.24 4.17 -13.11
CA VAL A 30 3.07 2.96 -13.02
C VAL A 30 4.53 3.39 -12.94
N VAL A 31 5.26 2.83 -11.97
CA VAL A 31 6.70 3.04 -11.80
C VAL A 31 7.47 2.01 -12.61
N GLU A 32 7.12 0.73 -12.44
CA GLU A 32 7.72 -0.40 -13.12
C GLU A 32 6.67 -1.50 -13.33
N TYR A 33 6.77 -2.20 -14.43
CA TYR A 33 5.90 -3.34 -14.72
C TYR A 33 6.67 -4.40 -15.50
N TYR A 34 6.77 -5.58 -14.94
CA TYR A 34 7.44 -6.75 -15.49
C TYR A 34 6.42 -7.88 -15.70
N PRO A 35 5.74 -7.92 -16.86
CA PRO A 35 4.68 -8.90 -17.12
C PRO A 35 5.15 -10.34 -17.01
N GLU A 36 6.40 -10.63 -17.44
CA GLU A 36 6.99 -11.97 -17.40
C GLU A 36 7.25 -12.44 -15.97
N GLU A 37 7.53 -11.51 -15.07
CA GLU A 37 7.77 -11.76 -13.64
C GLU A 37 6.50 -11.66 -12.80
N LEU A 38 5.37 -11.28 -13.43
CA LEU A 38 4.07 -11.10 -12.78
C LEU A 38 4.10 -10.06 -11.63
N VAL A 39 4.87 -8.99 -11.82
CA VAL A 39 5.07 -7.94 -10.80
C VAL A 39 4.84 -6.56 -11.38
N ILE A 40 4.11 -5.73 -10.63
CA ILE A 40 3.91 -4.31 -10.94
C ILE A 40 4.21 -3.46 -9.71
N THR A 41 4.88 -2.32 -9.92
CA THR A 41 5.09 -1.27 -8.92
C THR A 41 4.38 0.00 -9.37
N VAL A 42 3.56 0.55 -8.50
CA VAL A 42 2.77 1.76 -8.79
C VAL A 42 2.87 2.78 -7.67
N LYS A 43 2.68 4.04 -8.01
CA LYS A 43 2.53 5.12 -7.02
C LYS A 43 1.20 4.98 -6.29
N ALA A 44 1.16 5.35 -5.01
CA ALA A 44 -0.02 5.14 -4.16
C ALA A 44 -1.30 5.86 -4.64
N GLY A 45 -1.18 6.97 -5.35
CA GLY A 45 -2.32 7.70 -5.92
C GLY A 45 -2.89 7.09 -7.21
N THR A 46 -2.28 6.02 -7.75
CA THR A 46 -2.75 5.39 -9.00
C THR A 46 -4.11 4.75 -8.78
N SER A 47 -5.07 5.06 -9.66
CA SER A 47 -6.42 4.47 -9.57
C SER A 47 -6.40 2.98 -9.94
N ILE A 48 -7.25 2.21 -9.29
CA ILE A 48 -7.43 0.78 -9.60
C ILE A 48 -7.81 0.58 -11.06
N LYS A 49 -8.64 1.47 -11.60
CA LYS A 49 -9.02 1.45 -13.03
C LYS A 49 -7.81 1.55 -13.96
N GLU A 50 -6.86 2.43 -13.65
CA GLU A 50 -5.64 2.60 -14.45
C GLU A 50 -4.74 1.35 -14.36
N ILE A 51 -4.61 0.78 -13.17
CA ILE A 51 -3.87 -0.47 -12.95
C ILE A 51 -4.50 -1.60 -13.76
N LYS A 52 -5.81 -1.84 -13.64
CA LYS A 52 -6.54 -2.87 -14.41
C LYS A 52 -6.36 -2.67 -15.92
N LYS A 53 -6.45 -1.43 -16.41
CA LYS A 53 -6.23 -1.10 -17.83
C LYS A 53 -4.81 -1.43 -18.28
N THR A 54 -3.82 -1.24 -17.42
CA THR A 54 -2.43 -1.56 -17.72
C THR A 54 -2.21 -3.08 -17.77
N LEU A 55 -2.72 -3.81 -16.78
CA LEU A 55 -2.61 -5.26 -16.69
C LEU A 55 -3.33 -5.98 -17.86
N ALA A 56 -4.48 -5.49 -18.26
CA ALA A 56 -5.27 -6.06 -19.35
C ALA A 56 -4.51 -6.11 -20.70
N LYS A 57 -3.54 -5.23 -20.92
CA LYS A 57 -2.69 -5.24 -22.15
C LYS A 57 -1.85 -6.51 -22.26
N ASN A 58 -1.58 -7.18 -21.13
CA ASN A 58 -0.82 -8.44 -21.06
C ASN A 58 -1.70 -9.60 -20.56
N SER A 59 -3.03 -9.48 -20.66
CA SER A 59 -3.99 -10.49 -20.19
C SER A 59 -3.77 -10.89 -18.72
N GLN A 60 -3.42 -9.90 -17.89
CA GLN A 60 -3.20 -10.08 -16.45
C GLN A 60 -4.25 -9.34 -15.62
N SER A 61 -4.43 -9.77 -14.38
CA SER A 61 -5.43 -9.25 -13.46
C SER A 61 -4.87 -9.11 -12.03
N LEU A 62 -5.53 -8.27 -11.24
CA LEU A 62 -5.32 -8.18 -9.80
C LEU A 62 -5.72 -9.50 -9.12
N THR A 63 -5.06 -9.85 -8.03
CA THR A 63 -5.30 -11.06 -7.23
C THR A 63 -6.05 -10.76 -5.93
N PHE A 64 -6.55 -9.55 -5.77
CA PHE A 64 -7.26 -9.08 -4.58
C PHE A 64 -8.50 -8.26 -4.97
N PHE A 65 -9.49 -8.26 -4.08
CA PHE A 65 -10.75 -7.55 -4.27
C PHE A 65 -10.59 -6.04 -4.04
N VAL A 66 -11.23 -5.26 -4.89
CA VAL A 66 -11.38 -3.81 -4.71
C VAL A 66 -12.82 -3.41 -5.00
N SER A 67 -13.46 -2.73 -4.06
CA SER A 67 -14.87 -2.34 -4.15
C SER A 67 -15.15 -1.16 -5.10
N ASP A 68 -14.15 -0.30 -5.32
CA ASP A 68 -14.28 0.90 -6.16
C ASP A 68 -13.04 1.09 -7.05
N ASP A 69 -13.24 0.98 -8.35
CA ASP A 69 -12.19 1.15 -9.36
C ASP A 69 -11.65 2.59 -9.47
N LYS A 70 -12.38 3.57 -8.94
CA LYS A 70 -11.95 4.98 -8.91
C LYS A 70 -11.02 5.27 -7.73
N SER A 71 -11.05 4.43 -6.69
CA SER A 71 -10.19 4.59 -5.54
C SER A 71 -8.72 4.39 -5.93
N SER A 72 -7.80 5.02 -5.17
CA SER A 72 -6.37 4.81 -5.34
C SER A 72 -5.94 3.48 -4.73
N ILE A 73 -4.85 2.91 -5.25
CA ILE A 73 -4.24 1.71 -4.67
C ILE A 73 -3.75 1.96 -3.24
N GLY A 74 -3.31 3.18 -2.92
CA GLY A 74 -2.93 3.57 -1.55
C GLY A 74 -4.10 3.50 -0.58
N ALA A 75 -5.29 3.96 -0.99
CA ALA A 75 -6.52 3.80 -0.20
C ALA A 75 -6.91 2.32 -0.06
N GLY A 76 -6.78 1.54 -1.15
CA GLY A 76 -6.96 0.08 -1.13
C GLY A 76 -6.02 -0.59 -0.14
N TYR A 77 -4.74 -0.21 -0.13
CA TYR A 77 -3.73 -0.74 0.80
C TYR A 77 -4.04 -0.37 2.26
N ALA A 78 -4.39 0.88 2.52
CA ALA A 78 -4.71 1.35 3.86
C ALA A 78 -5.95 0.66 4.47
N ASN A 79 -6.90 0.24 3.64
CA ASN A 79 -8.14 -0.41 4.06
C ASN A 79 -8.22 -1.89 3.66
N GLY A 80 -7.13 -2.45 3.12
CA GLY A 80 -7.08 -3.80 2.56
C GLY A 80 -7.18 -4.90 3.60
N GLY A 81 -7.56 -6.08 3.12
CA GLY A 81 -7.66 -7.32 3.89
C GLY A 81 -6.51 -8.29 3.58
N GLN A 82 -6.74 -9.54 3.95
CA GLN A 82 -5.77 -10.62 3.80
C GLN A 82 -5.40 -10.88 2.33
N ASP A 83 -6.36 -10.81 1.42
CA ASP A 83 -6.18 -11.02 -0.02
C ASP A 83 -5.17 -10.02 -0.61
N LEU A 84 -5.30 -8.73 -0.24
CA LEU A 84 -4.32 -7.73 -0.63
C LEU A 84 -2.96 -7.98 0.05
N SER A 85 -2.96 -8.29 1.35
CA SER A 85 -1.74 -8.62 2.09
C SER A 85 -0.96 -9.75 1.42
N ASP A 86 -1.64 -10.78 0.94
CA ASP A 86 -1.03 -11.91 0.23
C ASP A 86 -0.48 -11.55 -1.16
N ALA A 87 -0.97 -10.47 -1.75
CA ALA A 87 -0.48 -9.96 -3.03
C ALA A 87 0.76 -9.06 -2.89
N ILE A 88 0.95 -8.39 -1.75
CA ILE A 88 2.02 -7.41 -1.55
C ILE A 88 3.40 -8.07 -1.55
N LEU A 89 4.33 -7.44 -2.27
CA LEU A 89 5.74 -7.81 -2.32
C LEU A 89 6.64 -6.76 -1.66
N GLY A 90 6.26 -5.49 -1.78
CA GLY A 90 7.02 -4.40 -1.19
C GLY A 90 6.22 -3.10 -1.10
N VAL A 91 6.70 -2.21 -0.24
CA VAL A 91 6.12 -0.89 -0.05
C VAL A 91 7.20 0.15 0.21
N GLN A 92 7.01 1.34 -0.33
CA GLN A 92 7.76 2.53 0.04
C GLN A 92 6.85 3.45 0.85
N ILE A 93 7.34 3.95 1.96
CA ILE A 93 6.60 4.82 2.88
C ILE A 93 7.40 6.05 3.28
N ILE A 94 6.70 7.06 3.78
CA ILE A 94 7.27 8.12 4.62
C ILE A 94 6.72 7.93 6.02
N ASP A 95 7.59 7.74 7.01
CA ASP A 95 7.22 7.57 8.41
C ASP A 95 6.91 8.90 9.12
N GLY A 96 6.50 8.88 10.39
CA GLY A 96 6.21 10.09 11.17
C GLY A 96 7.45 10.95 11.51
N ARG A 97 8.67 10.47 11.18
CA ARG A 97 9.90 11.26 11.23
C ARG A 97 10.21 11.92 9.90
N ALA A 98 9.36 11.71 8.90
CA ALA A 98 9.55 12.10 7.51
C ALA A 98 10.75 11.40 6.84
N GLU A 99 11.08 10.18 7.28
CA GLU A 99 12.07 9.33 6.62
C GLU A 99 11.42 8.51 5.51
N LEU A 100 12.11 8.43 4.36
CA LEU A 100 11.67 7.59 3.25
C LEU A 100 12.23 6.19 3.44
N LEU A 101 11.36 5.22 3.65
CA LEU A 101 11.72 3.83 3.96
C LEU A 101 11.15 2.88 2.90
N ASN A 102 11.91 1.82 2.59
CA ASN A 102 11.50 0.76 1.67
C ASN A 102 11.49 -0.57 2.43
N PHE A 103 10.41 -1.33 2.29
CA PHE A 103 10.24 -2.66 2.88
C PHE A 103 9.83 -3.66 1.80
N GLY A 104 10.41 -4.86 1.86
CA GLY A 104 10.22 -5.85 0.81
C GLY A 104 10.92 -5.48 -0.49
N GLY A 105 10.37 -5.88 -1.62
CA GLY A 105 10.95 -5.64 -2.94
C GLY A 105 9.99 -6.00 -4.07
N GLN A 106 10.54 -6.58 -5.14
CA GLN A 106 9.78 -7.01 -6.32
C GLN A 106 9.88 -8.52 -6.54
N VAL A 107 10.48 -9.25 -5.60
CA VAL A 107 10.70 -10.69 -5.72
C VAL A 107 9.57 -11.45 -5.00
N MET A 108 9.10 -12.52 -5.64
CA MET A 108 8.02 -13.37 -5.12
C MET A 108 8.35 -14.04 -3.78
N LYS A 109 9.63 -14.27 -3.49
CA LYS A 109 10.09 -14.90 -2.26
C LYS A 109 11.08 -14.00 -1.55
N ASN A 110 10.62 -13.31 -0.51
CA ASN A 110 11.46 -12.61 0.43
C ASN A 110 11.52 -13.39 1.75
N VAL A 111 12.71 -13.86 2.13
CA VAL A 111 12.95 -14.66 3.34
C VAL A 111 13.76 -13.92 4.40
N ALA A 112 14.10 -12.66 4.14
CA ALA A 112 14.92 -11.86 5.03
C ALA A 112 14.10 -10.81 5.79
N GLY A 113 14.19 -10.84 7.10
CA GLY A 113 13.62 -9.82 7.99
C GLY A 113 12.11 -9.96 8.24
N TYR A 114 11.55 -8.92 8.88
CA TYR A 114 10.12 -8.81 9.15
C TYR A 114 9.37 -8.35 7.90
N ASP A 115 8.21 -8.94 7.64
CA ASP A 115 7.36 -8.55 6.52
C ASP A 115 6.51 -7.29 6.85
N VAL A 116 7.20 -6.17 6.94
CA VAL A 116 6.59 -4.87 7.22
C VAL A 116 5.62 -4.46 6.12
N ALA A 117 5.90 -4.83 4.86
CA ALA A 117 5.03 -4.49 3.76
C ALA A 117 3.62 -5.08 3.93
N ARG A 118 3.51 -6.32 4.44
CA ARG A 118 2.23 -6.93 4.77
C ARG A 118 1.63 -6.41 6.07
N LEU A 119 2.47 -6.12 7.05
CA LEU A 119 2.04 -5.60 8.35
C LEU A 119 1.30 -4.26 8.24
N LEU A 120 1.68 -3.40 7.30
CA LEU A 120 1.06 -2.09 7.10
C LEU A 120 -0.26 -2.13 6.33
N VAL A 121 -0.63 -3.26 5.70
CA VAL A 121 -1.94 -3.42 5.04
C VAL A 121 -3.05 -3.31 6.09
N GLY A 122 -4.08 -2.53 5.79
CA GLY A 122 -5.21 -2.31 6.72
C GLY A 122 -4.92 -1.34 7.86
N SER A 123 -3.76 -0.63 7.83
CA SER A 123 -3.37 0.34 8.87
C SER A 123 -4.21 1.63 8.87
N LYS A 124 -5.16 1.78 7.96
CA LYS A 124 -6.03 2.95 7.79
C LYS A 124 -5.27 4.28 7.62
N GLY A 125 -4.00 4.20 7.19
CA GLY A 125 -3.14 5.37 7.05
C GLY A 125 -2.60 5.93 8.39
N GLN A 126 -2.82 5.25 9.50
CA GLN A 126 -2.44 5.76 10.83
C GLN A 126 -0.96 5.54 11.19
N LEU A 127 -0.25 4.71 10.43
CA LEU A 127 1.14 4.35 10.73
C LEU A 127 2.16 5.10 9.86
N ALA A 128 1.85 5.31 8.60
CA ALA A 128 2.77 5.91 7.64
C ALA A 128 2.04 6.40 6.39
N LEU A 129 2.69 7.30 5.67
CA LEU A 129 2.28 7.78 4.36
C LEU A 129 2.83 6.82 3.29
N ILE A 130 1.96 6.05 2.65
CA ILE A 130 2.33 5.12 1.58
C ILE A 130 2.67 5.90 0.31
N THR A 131 3.79 5.65 -0.32
CA THR A 131 4.21 6.33 -1.55
C THR A 131 4.21 5.43 -2.78
N GLN A 132 4.71 4.20 -2.67
CA GLN A 132 4.71 3.22 -3.75
C GLN A 132 4.38 1.84 -3.21
N ILE A 133 3.78 1.01 -4.06
CA ILE A 133 3.39 -0.35 -3.71
C ILE A 133 3.80 -1.27 -4.84
N SER A 134 4.51 -2.35 -4.50
CA SER A 134 4.84 -3.46 -5.41
C SER A 134 4.00 -4.67 -5.03
N PHE A 135 3.34 -5.27 -6.01
CA PHE A 135 2.49 -6.43 -5.77
C PHE A 135 2.52 -7.41 -6.94
N LYS A 136 2.21 -8.67 -6.64
CA LYS A 136 2.07 -9.72 -7.63
C LYS A 136 0.75 -9.60 -8.37
N VAL A 137 0.79 -9.96 -9.64
CA VAL A 137 -0.37 -10.11 -10.51
C VAL A 137 -0.40 -11.52 -11.08
N LEU A 138 -1.50 -11.96 -11.67
CA LEU A 138 -1.59 -13.25 -12.33
C LEU A 138 -2.22 -13.12 -13.72
N PRO A 139 -1.96 -14.09 -14.63
CA PRO A 139 -2.73 -14.18 -15.86
C PRO A 139 -4.22 -14.28 -15.54
N SER A 140 -5.06 -13.57 -16.29
CA SER A 140 -6.51 -13.47 -16.02
C SER A 140 -7.21 -14.83 -15.98
N SER A 141 -6.66 -15.84 -16.68
CA SER A 141 -7.18 -17.21 -16.68
C SER A 141 -6.98 -17.96 -15.35
N TYR A 142 -6.14 -17.45 -14.45
CA TYR A 142 -5.85 -18.03 -13.13
C TYR A 142 -6.47 -17.22 -11.99
N VAL A 143 -7.23 -16.20 -12.29
CA VAL A 143 -7.89 -15.38 -11.26
C VAL A 143 -9.38 -15.67 -11.32
N ASP A 144 -9.88 -16.33 -10.27
CA ASP A 144 -11.32 -16.57 -10.07
C ASP A 144 -12.05 -15.25 -9.79
N GLU A 145 -13.38 -15.29 -9.75
CA GLU A 145 -14.18 -14.13 -9.37
C GLU A 145 -13.84 -13.70 -7.94
N LEU A 146 -13.28 -12.50 -7.82
CA LEU A 146 -12.85 -11.95 -6.54
C LEU A 146 -14.06 -11.45 -5.76
N THR A 147 -14.22 -11.95 -4.55
CA THR A 147 -15.30 -11.54 -3.64
C THR A 147 -14.73 -10.69 -2.51
N ALA A 148 -15.59 -9.83 -1.95
CA ALA A 148 -15.21 -9.03 -0.79
C ALA A 148 -14.76 -9.93 0.37
N PRO A 149 -13.59 -9.67 0.99
CA PRO A 149 -13.12 -10.44 2.11
C PRO A 149 -14.09 -10.34 3.28
N THR A 150 -14.29 -11.45 3.97
CA THR A 150 -15.09 -11.49 5.20
C THR A 150 -14.43 -10.57 6.24
N LYS A 151 -15.18 -9.61 6.78
CA LYS A 151 -14.67 -8.75 7.86
C LYS A 151 -14.25 -9.61 9.04
N LEU A 152 -12.98 -9.54 9.41
CA LEU A 152 -12.49 -10.13 10.64
C LEU A 152 -13.17 -9.48 11.85
N ALA A 153 -13.51 -10.30 12.83
CA ALA A 153 -14.19 -9.87 14.04
C ALA A 153 -13.36 -8.85 14.84
N THR A 154 -14.05 -8.05 15.63
CA THR A 154 -13.60 -6.97 16.52
C THR A 154 -12.19 -7.15 17.10
N SER A 155 -11.39 -6.09 17.04
CA SER A 155 -10.03 -6.05 17.59
C SER A 155 -10.00 -6.45 19.08
N SER A 156 -9.18 -7.43 19.41
CA SER A 156 -8.94 -7.82 20.80
C SER A 156 -8.10 -6.74 21.52
N LYS A 157 -8.09 -6.75 22.86
CA LYS A 157 -7.18 -5.88 23.65
C LYS A 157 -5.71 -6.04 23.23
N LEU A 158 -5.32 -7.25 22.85
CA LEU A 158 -3.97 -7.54 22.35
C LEU A 158 -3.70 -6.84 21.02
N THR A 159 -4.67 -6.87 20.08
CA THR A 159 -4.55 -6.17 18.80
C THR A 159 -4.36 -4.66 19.00
N GLN A 160 -5.14 -4.04 19.89
CA GLN A 160 -5.00 -2.61 20.22
C GLN A 160 -3.62 -2.28 20.82
N GLN A 161 -3.08 -3.13 21.69
CA GLN A 161 -1.74 -2.94 22.24
C GLN A 161 -0.65 -3.05 21.17
N ILE A 162 -0.79 -3.97 20.23
CA ILE A 162 0.14 -4.12 19.09
C ILE A 162 0.06 -2.88 18.20
N GLU A 163 -1.13 -2.43 17.83
CA GLU A 163 -1.34 -1.21 17.03
C GLU A 163 -0.70 0.02 17.69
N GLN A 164 -0.87 0.20 19.00
CA GLN A 164 -0.23 1.30 19.72
C GLN A 164 1.31 1.23 19.70
N ARG A 165 1.88 0.03 19.85
CA ARG A 165 3.33 -0.16 19.75
C ARG A 165 3.85 0.11 18.36
N LEU A 166 3.12 -0.34 17.32
CA LEU A 166 3.46 -0.05 15.93
C LEU A 166 3.41 1.46 15.67
N LYS A 167 2.39 2.15 16.18
CA LYS A 167 2.30 3.62 16.05
C LYS A 167 3.50 4.31 16.71
N GLN A 168 3.95 3.88 17.88
CA GLN A 168 5.16 4.43 18.52
C GLN A 168 6.43 4.23 17.67
N VAL A 169 6.51 3.15 16.90
CA VAL A 169 7.66 2.87 16.02
C VAL A 169 7.62 3.71 14.75
N PHE A 170 6.47 3.72 14.06
CA PHE A 170 6.34 4.36 12.74
C PHE A 170 5.94 5.83 12.82
N ASP A 171 5.17 6.21 13.82
CA ASP A 171 4.67 7.58 14.00
C ASP A 171 4.82 8.05 15.46
N PRO A 172 6.05 8.18 15.99
CA PRO A 172 6.30 8.54 17.38
C PRO A 172 5.80 9.94 17.75
N LYS A 173 5.59 10.80 16.75
CA LYS A 173 5.07 12.16 16.93
C LYS A 173 3.54 12.23 16.85
N GLY A 174 2.86 11.18 16.40
CA GLY A 174 1.41 11.16 16.21
C GLY A 174 0.91 12.03 15.06
N VAL A 175 1.72 12.14 13.99
CA VAL A 175 1.41 12.97 12.81
C VAL A 175 0.22 12.44 12.03
N PHE A 176 0.09 11.11 11.90
CA PHE A 176 -0.96 10.44 11.12
C PHE A 176 -2.19 10.13 11.99
N GLN A 177 -3.38 10.53 11.53
CA GLN A 177 -4.65 10.31 12.24
C GLN A 177 -5.71 9.71 11.34
#